data_78b082dd7e5ea3fc99c7ce9b2ccd7203
#
_entry.id   78b082dd7e5ea3fc99c7ce9b2ccd7203
#
_cell.length_a   1.000
_cell.length_b   1.000
_cell.length_c   1.000
_cell.angle_alpha   90.00
_cell.angle_beta   90.00
_cell.angle_gamma   90.00
#
_symmetry.space_group_name_H-M   'P 1'
#
loop_
_entity.id
_entity.type
_entity.pdbx_description
1 polymer ?
#
loop_
_entity_poly.entity_id
_entity_poly.type
_entity_poly.pdbx_seq_one_letter_code
_entity_poly.pdbx_strand_id
1 'polypeptide(L)'
;MKSTLIKLTAAILVALPLFSCRETARWPRPNPVNVVIVMVDTLRADHMSAYGYERETTPFISRFASRGFVFEHARSQASCTFPSVNSLLTARNPAIFTRQEVDHLGIPEEYPSIAEILKEHGYHTIAVSASPIVRTTPSDFNPIGGFGRGFDAFVEDTLWRPGGQVNRAIIRELDAIEEPFFLYAHYMEPHGPYRPPERYTKRFAGEYEGHHFIKRGNPVPIGRMMYGNGPHYDITDRDIQHLVDLYDDEIRYFDGVFRRLIKNLEDRNLLENTVIIISSDHGEEFLEHGQIKHCRGVWDTVTRVPLIFRFPGVEGGQRINTAVQNLDIVPTILDYLEIEPEGLNLEGTSLLPILEGDEPSREFAFADQRAYRSADDGRFQLILNGDDGIVTLFDLISDPLEQHDLFRKDHPEVARLSDALNQWLTDTGQLMRFDEELAAARAKEEELRALGYLE
;
A
#
# COMPACT_ATOMS: atom_id res chain seq x y z
N MET A 1 -88.40 -30.52 -8.39
CA MET A 1 -87.24 -29.79 -8.95
C MET A 1 -86.34 -29.38 -7.81
N LYS A 2 -85.25 -30.09 -7.54
CA LYS A 2 -84.35 -29.84 -6.43
C LYS A 2 -83.08 -29.14 -7.04
N SER A 3 -82.85 -27.89 -6.63
CA SER A 3 -81.65 -27.08 -6.98
C SER A 3 -80.52 -27.38 -6.00
N THR A 4 -79.43 -27.92 -6.53
CA THR A 4 -78.23 -28.23 -5.75
C THR A 4 -77.28 -27.03 -5.83
N LEU A 5 -77.01 -26.40 -4.68
CA LEU A 5 -76.07 -25.30 -4.53
C LEU A 5 -74.68 -25.87 -4.33
N ILE A 6 -73.81 -25.64 -5.26
CA ILE A 6 -72.38 -25.99 -5.14
C ILE A 6 -71.70 -24.83 -4.42
N LYS A 7 -71.09 -25.10 -3.25
CA LYS A 7 -70.23 -24.16 -2.53
C LYS A 7 -68.81 -24.32 -3.04
N LEU A 8 -68.31 -23.30 -3.70
CA LEU A 8 -66.92 -23.19 -4.07
C LEU A 8 -66.13 -22.64 -2.87
N THR A 9 -65.28 -23.45 -2.26
CA THR A 9 -64.34 -23.00 -1.23
C THR A 9 -63.03 -22.60 -1.92
N ALA A 10 -62.71 -21.28 -1.96
CA ALA A 10 -61.44 -20.78 -2.44
C ALA A 10 -60.38 -20.95 -1.34
N ALA A 11 -59.41 -21.79 -1.56
CA ALA A 11 -58.22 -21.89 -0.71
C ALA A 11 -57.25 -20.76 -1.10
N ILE A 12 -57.07 -19.81 -0.21
CA ILE A 12 -56.04 -18.78 -0.34
C ILE A 12 -54.73 -19.40 0.09
N LEU A 13 -53.86 -19.71 -0.89
CA LEU A 13 -52.43 -20.02 -0.64
C LEU A 13 -51.74 -18.71 -0.26
N VAL A 14 -51.44 -18.52 1.01
CA VAL A 14 -50.49 -17.50 1.47
C VAL A 14 -49.08 -18.01 1.19
N ALA A 15 -48.46 -17.52 0.12
CA ALA A 15 -47.04 -17.71 -0.12
C ALA A 15 -46.29 -16.84 0.91
N LEU A 16 -45.79 -17.45 1.97
CA LEU A 16 -44.79 -16.84 2.84
C LEU A 16 -43.51 -16.68 2.03
N PRO A 17 -42.90 -15.48 1.97
CA PRO A 17 -41.56 -15.36 1.39
C PRO A 17 -40.61 -16.13 2.31
N LEU A 18 -39.98 -17.16 1.75
CA LEU A 18 -38.78 -17.77 2.33
C LEU A 18 -37.70 -16.72 2.28
N PHE A 19 -37.59 -15.89 3.32
CA PHE A 19 -36.34 -15.23 3.60
C PHE A 19 -35.31 -16.35 3.89
N SER A 20 -34.55 -16.72 2.86
CA SER A 20 -33.33 -17.44 3.05
C SER A 20 -32.40 -16.50 3.85
N CYS A 21 -32.35 -16.67 5.17
CA CYS A 21 -31.18 -16.27 5.91
C CYS A 21 -30.03 -17.06 5.28
N ARG A 22 -29.28 -16.45 4.37
CA ARG A 22 -27.91 -16.85 4.15
C ARG A 22 -27.23 -16.66 5.51
N GLU A 23 -27.06 -17.73 6.26
CA GLU A 23 -25.98 -17.77 7.24
C GLU A 23 -24.74 -17.46 6.43
N THR A 24 -24.23 -16.23 6.55
CA THR A 24 -22.91 -15.88 6.09
C THR A 24 -21.99 -16.87 6.76
N ALA A 25 -21.37 -17.73 5.97
CA ALA A 25 -20.41 -18.69 6.48
C ALA A 25 -19.30 -17.86 7.13
N ARG A 26 -19.34 -17.69 8.44
CA ARG A 26 -18.32 -16.98 9.19
C ARG A 26 -17.02 -17.73 8.97
N TRP A 27 -16.00 -16.99 8.60
CA TRP A 27 -14.67 -17.55 8.41
C TRP A 27 -14.21 -18.22 9.70
N PRO A 28 -13.53 -19.37 9.61
CA PRO A 28 -12.99 -20.03 10.80
C PRO A 28 -12.03 -19.06 11.51
N ARG A 29 -12.28 -18.83 12.79
CA ARG A 29 -11.46 -17.97 13.64
C ARG A 29 -10.91 -18.81 14.76
N PRO A 30 -9.63 -19.14 14.77
CA PRO A 30 -9.01 -19.70 15.96
C PRO A 30 -9.12 -18.70 17.13
N ASN A 31 -8.99 -19.17 18.34
CA ASN A 31 -8.96 -18.31 19.51
C ASN A 31 -7.75 -18.73 20.36
N PRO A 32 -6.76 -17.87 20.52
CA PRO A 32 -6.67 -16.49 20.02
C PRO A 32 -6.32 -16.38 18.54
N VAL A 33 -6.57 -15.21 17.93
CA VAL A 33 -6.09 -14.81 16.59
C VAL A 33 -4.99 -13.78 16.73
N ASN A 34 -3.84 -14.06 16.15
CA ASN A 34 -2.75 -13.08 16.04
C ASN A 34 -2.80 -12.35 14.69
N VAL A 35 -2.20 -11.17 14.63
CA VAL A 35 -2.12 -10.35 13.40
C VAL A 35 -0.67 -9.95 13.14
N VAL A 36 -0.21 -10.15 11.91
CA VAL A 36 1.13 -9.73 11.44
C VAL A 36 0.99 -8.94 10.16
N ILE A 37 1.43 -7.68 10.19
CA ILE A 37 1.61 -6.85 8.99
C ILE A 37 3.09 -6.84 8.64
N VAL A 38 3.40 -7.33 7.45
CA VAL A 38 4.74 -7.31 6.86
C VAL A 38 4.77 -6.16 5.85
N MET A 39 5.33 -5.03 6.27
CA MET A 39 5.53 -3.84 5.45
C MET A 39 6.90 -3.88 4.81
N VAL A 40 6.96 -3.67 3.51
CA VAL A 40 8.17 -3.77 2.68
C VAL A 40 8.36 -2.46 1.94
N ASP A 41 9.35 -1.69 2.35
CA ASP A 41 9.58 -0.33 1.84
C ASP A 41 9.91 -0.35 0.34
N THR A 42 9.24 0.49 -0.45
CA THR A 42 9.39 0.66 -1.90
C THR A 42 9.15 -0.60 -2.77
N LEU A 43 8.46 -1.64 -2.29
CA LEU A 43 8.25 -2.86 -3.08
C LEU A 43 7.16 -2.69 -4.13
N ARG A 44 7.53 -2.70 -5.40
CA ARG A 44 6.63 -2.68 -6.56
C ARG A 44 5.98 -4.05 -6.77
N ALA A 45 4.67 -4.06 -7.01
CA ALA A 45 3.96 -5.29 -7.35
C ALA A 45 4.43 -5.90 -8.68
N ASP A 46 4.67 -5.05 -9.69
CA ASP A 46 5.10 -5.47 -11.04
C ASP A 46 6.54 -6.03 -11.10
N HIS A 47 7.33 -5.92 -10.03
CA HIS A 47 8.64 -6.57 -9.87
C HIS A 47 8.58 -7.88 -9.06
N MET A 48 7.39 -8.35 -8.71
CA MET A 48 7.20 -9.61 -7.99
C MET A 48 6.74 -10.73 -8.92
N SER A 49 7.43 -11.88 -8.92
CA SER A 49 6.96 -13.07 -9.63
C SER A 49 5.60 -13.57 -9.11
N ALA A 50 5.22 -13.22 -7.87
CA ALA A 50 3.89 -13.43 -7.32
C ALA A 50 2.78 -12.67 -8.08
N TYR A 51 3.12 -11.60 -8.77
CA TYR A 51 2.24 -10.77 -9.60
C TYR A 51 2.49 -10.92 -11.11
N GLY A 52 3.23 -11.94 -11.51
CA GLY A 52 3.46 -12.25 -12.92
C GLY A 52 4.74 -11.67 -13.52
N TYR A 53 5.60 -11.05 -12.72
CA TYR A 53 6.90 -10.61 -13.22
C TYR A 53 7.71 -11.78 -13.77
N GLU A 54 8.35 -11.60 -14.92
CA GLU A 54 9.05 -12.67 -15.63
C GLU A 54 10.26 -13.24 -14.88
N ARG A 55 10.89 -12.40 -14.03
CA ARG A 55 12.02 -12.83 -13.20
C ARG A 55 11.50 -13.47 -11.90
N GLU A 56 12.14 -14.56 -11.48
CA GLU A 56 11.81 -15.24 -10.22
C GLU A 56 12.30 -14.47 -8.97
N THR A 57 11.77 -13.28 -8.75
CA THR A 57 12.12 -12.43 -7.61
C THR A 57 11.50 -12.91 -6.31
N THR A 58 10.27 -13.45 -6.34
CA THR A 58 9.51 -13.83 -5.14
C THR A 58 8.95 -15.25 -5.15
N PRO A 59 9.77 -16.32 -5.40
CA PRO A 59 9.24 -17.69 -5.55
C PRO A 59 8.66 -18.28 -4.26
N PHE A 60 9.09 -17.85 -3.07
CA PHE A 60 8.46 -18.28 -1.83
C PHE A 60 7.15 -17.55 -1.59
N ILE A 61 7.14 -16.22 -1.78
CA ILE A 61 5.92 -15.41 -1.64
C ILE A 61 4.87 -15.89 -2.65
N SER A 62 5.25 -16.27 -3.90
CA SER A 62 4.33 -16.84 -4.89
C SER A 62 3.63 -18.11 -4.38
N ARG A 63 4.37 -19.02 -3.74
CA ARG A 63 3.79 -20.22 -3.11
C ARG A 63 2.95 -19.89 -1.88
N PHE A 64 3.34 -18.90 -1.10
CA PHE A 64 2.57 -18.43 0.05
C PHE A 64 1.24 -17.79 -0.41
N ALA A 65 1.30 -16.93 -1.41
CA ALA A 65 0.16 -16.25 -2.03
C ALA A 65 -0.84 -17.23 -2.68
N SER A 66 -0.38 -18.37 -3.21
CA SER A 66 -1.27 -19.40 -3.76
C SER A 66 -2.20 -20.06 -2.74
N ARG A 67 -2.01 -19.78 -1.45
CA ARG A 67 -2.87 -20.18 -0.33
C ARG A 67 -3.54 -19.00 0.37
N GLY A 68 -3.39 -17.82 -0.17
CA GLY A 68 -3.95 -16.57 0.34
C GLY A 68 -4.85 -15.91 -0.69
N PHE A 69 -5.12 -14.64 -0.46
CA PHE A 69 -5.89 -13.77 -1.33
C PHE A 69 -4.96 -12.68 -1.85
N VAL A 70 -4.86 -12.56 -3.17
CA VAL A 70 -3.98 -11.60 -3.85
C VAL A 70 -4.82 -10.54 -4.51
N PHE A 71 -4.64 -9.29 -4.13
CA PHE A 71 -5.27 -8.15 -4.77
C PHE A 71 -4.36 -7.61 -5.88
N GLU A 72 -4.82 -7.66 -7.13
CA GLU A 72 -4.03 -7.28 -8.31
C GLU A 72 -3.83 -5.76 -8.43
N HIS A 73 -4.80 -4.99 -7.94
CA HIS A 73 -4.87 -3.54 -8.07
C HIS A 73 -4.97 -2.88 -6.69
N ALA A 74 -3.98 -3.13 -5.82
CA ALA A 74 -3.90 -2.46 -4.54
C ALA A 74 -3.07 -1.17 -4.67
N ARG A 75 -3.59 -0.07 -4.09
CA ARG A 75 -2.97 1.24 -4.13
C ARG A 75 -2.51 1.69 -2.75
N SER A 76 -1.28 2.19 -2.68
CA SER A 76 -0.89 3.08 -1.61
C SER A 76 -1.52 4.45 -1.82
N GLN A 77 -1.91 5.11 -0.74
CA GLN A 77 -2.52 6.43 -0.79
C GLN A 77 -1.52 7.54 -1.07
N ALA A 78 -0.22 7.26 -0.95
CA ALA A 78 0.85 8.20 -1.24
C ALA A 78 2.11 7.46 -1.72
N SER A 79 2.97 8.15 -2.44
CA SER A 79 4.24 7.61 -2.92
C SER A 79 5.42 7.93 -1.99
N CYS A 80 5.17 8.09 -0.69
CA CYS A 80 6.16 8.43 0.33
C CYS A 80 5.86 7.71 1.63
N THR A 81 6.88 7.24 2.33
CA THR A 81 6.75 6.43 3.56
C THR A 81 5.91 7.12 4.64
N PHE A 82 6.17 8.39 4.93
CA PHE A 82 5.48 9.08 6.03
C PHE A 82 3.95 9.11 5.84
N PRO A 83 3.38 9.69 4.76
CA PRO A 83 1.93 9.74 4.59
C PRO A 83 1.32 8.35 4.36
N SER A 84 1.99 7.47 3.65
CA SER A 84 1.50 6.12 3.35
C SER A 84 1.36 5.25 4.60
N VAL A 85 2.40 5.21 5.45
CA VAL A 85 2.35 4.40 6.69
C VAL A 85 1.35 4.96 7.69
N ASN A 86 1.24 6.30 7.80
CA ASN A 86 0.18 6.91 8.61
C ASN A 86 -1.21 6.51 8.10
N SER A 87 -1.44 6.61 6.77
CA SER A 87 -2.71 6.18 6.15
C SER A 87 -3.02 4.73 6.45
N LEU A 88 -2.04 3.84 6.30
CA LEU A 88 -2.23 2.42 6.60
C LEU A 88 -2.56 2.19 8.08
N LEU A 89 -1.79 2.77 9.02
CA LEU A 89 -1.97 2.49 10.45
C LEU A 89 -3.23 3.10 11.04
N THR A 90 -3.78 4.16 10.43
CA THR A 90 -4.96 4.88 10.92
C THR A 90 -6.21 4.69 10.06
N ALA A 91 -6.08 4.06 8.88
CA ALA A 91 -7.12 3.98 7.85
C ALA A 91 -7.67 5.36 7.45
N ARG A 92 -6.79 6.39 7.39
CA ARG A 92 -7.14 7.77 7.03
C ARG A 92 -6.38 8.22 5.78
N ASN A 93 -6.98 9.09 4.99
CA ASN A 93 -6.35 9.64 3.79
C ASN A 93 -5.13 10.52 4.12
N PRO A 94 -4.08 10.52 3.27
CA PRO A 94 -2.82 11.20 3.55
C PRO A 94 -2.95 12.72 3.68
N ALA A 95 -3.93 13.35 3.06
CA ALA A 95 -4.17 14.79 3.16
C ALA A 95 -4.33 15.30 4.60
N ILE A 96 -4.79 14.45 5.50
CA ILE A 96 -4.93 14.80 6.93
C ILE A 96 -3.55 15.02 7.56
N PHE A 97 -2.55 14.24 7.14
CA PHE A 97 -1.18 14.30 7.67
C PHE A 97 -0.34 15.36 6.99
N THR A 98 -0.60 15.66 5.71
CA THR A 98 0.16 16.65 4.93
C THR A 98 -0.32 18.08 5.14
N ARG A 99 -1.48 18.29 5.77
CA ARG A 99 -2.03 19.63 6.08
C ARG A 99 -1.32 20.32 7.26
N GLN A 100 -0.72 19.56 8.13
CA GLN A 100 0.01 20.11 9.27
C GLN A 100 1.39 20.52 8.79
N GLU A 101 1.81 21.73 9.16
CA GLU A 101 3.18 22.19 8.91
C GLU A 101 4.18 21.12 9.37
N VAL A 102 5.29 21.04 8.70
CA VAL A 102 6.32 19.97 8.69
C VAL A 102 6.75 19.41 10.08
N ASP A 103 6.22 19.94 11.18
CA ASP A 103 6.59 19.62 12.56
C ASP A 103 5.94 18.34 13.13
N HIS A 104 5.03 17.66 12.39
CA HIS A 104 4.31 16.49 12.89
C HIS A 104 4.50 15.25 12.00
N LEU A 105 5.68 14.65 12.09
CA LEU A 105 6.02 13.40 11.36
C LEU A 105 5.77 12.15 12.22
N GLY A 106 4.64 12.10 12.91
CA GLY A 106 4.17 10.94 13.67
C GLY A 106 2.68 10.71 13.44
N ILE A 107 2.09 9.77 14.17
CA ILE A 107 0.64 9.54 14.16
C ILE A 107 -0.03 10.66 14.98
N PRO A 108 -0.93 11.48 14.38
CA PRO A 108 -1.63 12.53 15.11
C PRO A 108 -2.46 11.97 16.27
N GLU A 109 -2.55 12.73 17.39
CA GLU A 109 -3.23 12.25 18.61
C GLU A 109 -4.74 12.02 18.41
N GLU A 110 -5.38 12.76 17.52
CA GLU A 110 -6.79 12.69 17.21
C GLU A 110 -7.21 11.44 16.40
N TYR A 111 -6.23 10.71 15.85
CA TYR A 111 -6.51 9.51 15.04
C TYR A 111 -5.89 8.26 15.71
N PRO A 112 -6.73 7.34 16.24
CA PRO A 112 -6.22 6.11 16.80
C PRO A 112 -5.59 5.23 15.73
N SER A 113 -4.44 4.65 16.06
CA SER A 113 -3.78 3.66 15.22
C SER A 113 -4.37 2.27 15.47
N ILE A 114 -4.19 1.35 14.51
CA ILE A 114 -4.54 -0.06 14.72
C ILE A 114 -3.87 -0.65 15.96
N ALA A 115 -2.65 -0.20 16.31
CA ALA A 115 -1.96 -0.67 17.51
C ALA A 115 -2.70 -0.25 18.79
N GLU A 116 -3.23 0.99 18.85
CA GLU A 116 -4.03 1.43 20.00
C GLU A 116 -5.34 0.65 20.08
N ILE A 117 -6.04 0.50 18.94
CA ILE A 117 -7.32 -0.23 18.89
C ILE A 117 -7.12 -1.67 19.34
N LEU A 118 -6.13 -2.39 18.82
CA LEU A 118 -5.90 -3.78 19.18
C LEU A 118 -5.41 -3.92 20.63
N LYS A 119 -4.62 -2.98 21.13
CA LYS A 119 -4.20 -2.94 22.54
C LYS A 119 -5.38 -2.82 23.50
N GLU A 120 -6.36 -1.96 23.17
CA GLU A 120 -7.60 -1.83 23.95
C GLU A 120 -8.43 -3.13 23.94
N HIS A 121 -8.24 -3.98 22.92
CA HIS A 121 -8.87 -5.30 22.82
C HIS A 121 -7.98 -6.44 23.35
N GLY A 122 -6.95 -6.11 24.14
CA GLY A 122 -6.13 -7.09 24.87
C GLY A 122 -5.00 -7.72 24.06
N TYR A 123 -4.65 -7.14 22.91
CA TYR A 123 -3.50 -7.59 22.14
C TYR A 123 -2.18 -7.09 22.76
N HIS A 124 -1.17 -7.94 22.78
CA HIS A 124 0.21 -7.51 22.98
C HIS A 124 0.74 -6.92 21.65
N THR A 125 1.09 -5.65 21.64
CA THR A 125 1.37 -4.89 20.42
C THR A 125 2.85 -4.62 20.24
N ILE A 126 3.43 -5.09 19.12
CA ILE A 126 4.86 -5.00 18.83
C ILE A 126 5.09 -4.38 17.47
N ALA A 127 6.05 -3.45 17.39
CA ALA A 127 6.63 -3.00 16.14
C ALA A 127 8.11 -3.32 16.08
N VAL A 128 8.58 -3.78 14.92
CA VAL A 128 10.01 -3.89 14.60
C VAL A 128 10.24 -3.14 13.30
N SER A 129 10.93 -2.01 13.35
CA SER A 129 11.11 -1.13 12.20
C SER A 129 12.58 -0.92 11.86
N ALA A 130 12.93 -1.15 10.59
CA ALA A 130 14.23 -0.75 10.02
C ALA A 130 14.17 0.62 9.33
N SER A 131 13.00 1.25 9.26
CA SER A 131 12.78 2.53 8.58
C SER A 131 13.39 3.69 9.38
N PRO A 132 14.05 4.65 8.71
CA PRO A 132 14.51 5.88 9.34
C PRO A 132 13.38 6.87 9.63
N ILE A 133 12.17 6.62 9.10
CA ILE A 133 10.98 7.48 9.23
C ILE A 133 10.02 6.89 10.26
N VAL A 134 9.72 5.60 10.17
CA VAL A 134 8.73 4.91 11.03
C VAL A 134 9.42 4.52 12.35
N ARG A 135 9.45 5.48 13.29
CA ARG A 135 10.21 5.42 14.56
C ARG A 135 9.45 6.06 15.70
N THR A 136 9.84 5.70 16.92
CA THR A 136 9.40 6.41 18.14
C THR A 136 10.26 7.61 18.46
N THR A 137 11.57 7.51 18.17
CA THR A 137 12.57 8.53 18.49
C THR A 137 12.94 9.36 17.26
N PRO A 138 13.37 10.61 17.45
CA PRO A 138 13.84 11.47 16.36
C PRO A 138 14.99 10.85 15.56
N SER A 139 15.04 11.17 14.27
CA SER A 139 16.13 10.85 13.34
C SER A 139 16.37 12.01 12.38
N ASP A 140 17.43 11.92 11.58
CA ASP A 140 17.71 12.90 10.51
C ASP A 140 16.61 12.96 9.43
N PHE A 141 15.78 11.93 9.33
CA PHE A 141 14.70 11.79 8.34
C PHE A 141 13.31 12.00 8.94
N ASN A 142 13.17 11.88 10.25
CA ASN A 142 11.96 12.14 11.01
C ASN A 142 12.37 12.84 12.33
N PRO A 143 12.33 14.17 12.38
CA PRO A 143 12.82 14.93 13.53
C PRO A 143 11.97 14.74 14.81
N ILE A 144 10.80 14.15 14.71
CA ILE A 144 9.88 13.95 15.86
C ILE A 144 9.83 12.48 16.30
N GLY A 145 9.88 11.53 15.37
CA GLY A 145 9.52 10.13 15.63
C GLY A 145 8.00 9.96 15.63
N GLY A 146 7.41 9.53 16.75
CA GLY A 146 5.97 9.57 16.98
C GLY A 146 5.15 8.40 16.42
N PHE A 147 5.77 7.34 15.90
CA PHE A 147 5.08 6.14 15.44
C PHE A 147 4.86 5.08 16.54
N GLY A 148 5.32 5.33 17.75
CA GLY A 148 5.28 4.35 18.86
C GLY A 148 3.94 4.22 19.57
N ARG A 149 2.98 5.06 19.25
CA ARG A 149 1.70 5.13 19.94
C ARG A 149 0.90 3.84 19.79
N GLY A 150 0.45 3.28 20.90
CA GLY A 150 -0.29 2.01 20.95
C GLY A 150 0.59 0.75 20.98
N PHE A 151 1.90 0.83 20.74
CA PHE A 151 2.78 -0.32 20.83
C PHE A 151 3.32 -0.52 22.26
N ASP A 152 3.27 -1.76 22.77
CA ASP A 152 3.90 -2.17 24.04
C ASP A 152 5.41 -2.24 23.89
N ALA A 153 5.88 -2.71 22.72
CA ALA A 153 7.29 -2.73 22.37
C ALA A 153 7.49 -2.17 20.94
N PHE A 154 8.45 -1.24 20.81
CA PHE A 154 8.86 -0.71 19.52
C PHE A 154 10.37 -0.84 19.34
N VAL A 155 10.79 -1.80 18.54
CA VAL A 155 12.20 -2.11 18.30
C VAL A 155 12.67 -1.36 17.06
N GLU A 156 13.58 -0.39 17.24
CA GLU A 156 14.13 0.47 16.18
C GLU A 156 15.68 0.47 16.13
N ASP A 157 16.32 -0.46 16.83
CA ASP A 157 17.77 -0.71 16.76
C ASP A 157 18.18 -1.43 15.46
N THR A 158 17.20 -1.73 14.62
CA THR A 158 17.33 -2.36 13.29
C THR A 158 17.46 -1.34 12.14
N LEU A 159 17.64 -0.06 12.43
CA LEU A 159 17.71 1.04 11.44
C LEU A 159 18.69 0.73 10.30
N TRP A 160 18.19 0.76 9.05
CA TRP A 160 18.93 0.41 7.84
C TRP A 160 19.58 -0.98 7.87
N ARG A 161 19.11 -1.88 8.75
CA ARG A 161 19.67 -3.21 8.85
C ARG A 161 19.03 -4.16 7.85
N PRO A 162 19.81 -5.11 7.29
CA PRO A 162 19.24 -6.13 6.41
C PRO A 162 18.14 -6.92 7.11
N GLY A 163 17.09 -7.29 6.36
CA GLY A 163 15.88 -7.95 6.86
C GLY A 163 16.13 -9.22 7.69
N GLY A 164 17.27 -9.88 7.50
CA GLY A 164 17.69 -10.95 8.41
C GLY A 164 18.01 -10.48 9.83
N GLN A 165 18.29 -9.18 10.04
CA GLN A 165 18.43 -8.60 11.38
C GLN A 165 17.08 -8.18 11.95
N VAL A 166 16.19 -7.67 11.11
CA VAL A 166 14.78 -7.43 11.47
C VAL A 166 14.16 -8.73 11.98
N ASN A 167 14.30 -9.84 11.24
CA ASN A 167 13.81 -11.14 11.71
C ASN A 167 14.40 -11.57 13.06
N ARG A 168 15.70 -11.31 13.32
CA ARG A 168 16.28 -11.64 14.64
C ARG A 168 15.66 -10.81 15.77
N ALA A 169 15.34 -9.55 15.50
CA ALA A 169 14.62 -8.73 16.49
C ALA A 169 13.20 -9.28 16.72
N ILE A 170 12.46 -9.56 15.65
CA ILE A 170 11.12 -10.16 15.75
C ILE A 170 11.17 -11.47 16.56
N ILE A 171 12.13 -12.35 16.29
CA ILE A 171 12.26 -13.63 16.99
C ILE A 171 12.49 -13.41 18.49
N ARG A 172 13.28 -12.43 18.90
CA ARG A 172 13.48 -12.11 20.34
C ARG A 172 12.16 -11.70 21.00
N GLU A 173 11.37 -10.88 20.34
CA GLU A 173 10.06 -10.46 20.86
C GLU A 173 9.10 -11.65 20.94
N LEU A 174 9.06 -12.51 19.90
CA LEU A 174 8.22 -13.69 19.86
C LEU A 174 8.59 -14.76 20.89
N ASP A 175 9.83 -14.78 21.41
CA ASP A 175 10.26 -15.75 22.43
C ASP A 175 9.58 -15.51 23.81
N ALA A 176 9.06 -14.31 24.07
CA ALA A 176 8.38 -13.92 25.30
C ALA A 176 6.94 -13.42 25.07
N ILE A 177 6.39 -13.67 23.88
CA ILE A 177 5.10 -13.08 23.48
C ILE A 177 3.94 -13.76 24.18
N GLU A 178 2.95 -12.95 24.55
CA GLU A 178 1.63 -13.39 24.99
C GLU A 178 0.62 -13.23 23.84
N GLU A 179 -0.22 -14.25 23.63
CA GLU A 179 -1.29 -14.20 22.62
C GLU A 179 -2.60 -13.69 23.23
N PRO A 180 -3.43 -12.93 22.48
CA PRO A 180 -3.20 -12.53 21.10
C PRO A 180 -2.15 -11.41 20.97
N PHE A 181 -1.42 -11.41 19.84
CA PHE A 181 -0.49 -10.33 19.55
C PHE A 181 -0.74 -9.66 18.19
N PHE A 182 -0.32 -8.41 18.09
CA PHE A 182 -0.19 -7.65 16.86
C PHE A 182 1.28 -7.32 16.60
N LEU A 183 1.79 -7.73 15.44
CA LEU A 183 3.15 -7.42 15.01
C LEU A 183 3.11 -6.57 13.72
N TYR A 184 3.69 -5.37 13.79
CA TYR A 184 4.04 -4.56 12.63
C TYR A 184 5.53 -4.72 12.34
N ALA A 185 5.91 -5.28 11.21
CA ALA A 185 7.28 -5.51 10.80
C ALA A 185 7.62 -4.72 9.54
N HIS A 186 8.52 -3.71 9.65
CA HIS A 186 8.92 -2.84 8.56
C HIS A 186 10.33 -3.19 8.08
N TYR A 187 10.43 -3.68 6.84
CA TYR A 187 11.67 -4.06 6.16
C TYR A 187 12.06 -2.99 5.15
N MET A 188 13.37 -2.73 5.03
CA MET A 188 13.89 -1.72 4.12
C MET A 188 14.19 -2.24 2.71
N GLU A 189 14.38 -3.54 2.53
CA GLU A 189 14.53 -4.06 1.18
C GLU A 189 13.19 -4.03 0.43
N PRO A 190 13.16 -3.50 -0.82
CA PRO A 190 14.26 -3.13 -1.70
C PRO A 190 14.61 -1.63 -1.74
N HIS A 191 14.28 -0.83 -0.72
CA HIS A 191 14.60 0.61 -0.71
C HIS A 191 16.09 0.90 -0.96
N GLY A 192 16.36 1.86 -1.83
CA GLY A 192 17.73 2.30 -2.11
C GLY A 192 18.48 2.83 -0.87
N PRO A 193 19.82 2.64 -0.76
CA PRO A 193 20.73 2.18 -1.82
C PRO A 193 20.70 0.65 -1.97
N TYR A 194 20.53 0.17 -3.19
CA TYR A 194 20.38 -1.24 -3.50
C TYR A 194 21.69 -1.99 -3.24
N ARG A 195 21.74 -2.78 -2.17
CA ARG A 195 22.92 -3.51 -1.69
C ARG A 195 22.55 -4.92 -1.23
N PRO A 196 22.03 -5.75 -2.13
CA PRO A 196 21.69 -7.11 -1.76
C PRO A 196 22.95 -7.83 -1.25
N PRO A 197 22.84 -8.76 -0.28
CA PRO A 197 23.97 -9.54 0.18
C PRO A 197 24.66 -10.26 -0.98
N GLU A 198 26.00 -10.36 -0.95
CA GLU A 198 26.85 -10.82 -2.06
C GLU A 198 26.35 -12.12 -2.75
N ARG A 199 25.79 -13.05 -1.98
CA ARG A 199 25.21 -14.30 -2.52
C ARG A 199 23.97 -14.09 -3.41
N TYR A 200 23.36 -12.89 -3.39
CA TYR A 200 22.21 -12.51 -4.21
C TYR A 200 22.58 -11.59 -5.36
N THR A 201 23.64 -10.74 -5.22
CA THR A 201 24.08 -9.74 -6.20
C THR A 201 24.43 -10.28 -7.59
N LYS A 202 24.51 -11.57 -7.78
CA LYS A 202 24.86 -12.18 -9.06
C LYS A 202 23.68 -12.88 -9.76
N ARG A 203 22.49 -12.75 -9.23
CA ARG A 203 21.35 -13.45 -9.84
C ARG A 203 20.81 -12.69 -11.04
N PHE A 204 20.62 -11.39 -10.90
CA PHE A 204 20.10 -10.52 -11.96
C PHE A 204 21.13 -9.46 -12.36
N ALA A 205 21.84 -8.83 -11.41
CA ALA A 205 22.75 -7.73 -11.68
C ALA A 205 24.01 -8.15 -12.47
N GLY A 206 24.53 -9.36 -12.30
CA GLY A 206 25.69 -9.83 -13.03
C GLY A 206 26.93 -8.94 -12.86
N GLU A 207 27.86 -9.00 -13.85
CA GLU A 207 29.01 -8.11 -13.94
C GLU A 207 28.61 -6.80 -14.63
N TYR A 208 29.05 -5.68 -14.05
CA TYR A 208 28.72 -4.35 -14.53
C TYR A 208 29.94 -3.42 -14.53
N GLU A 209 30.22 -2.84 -15.69
CA GLU A 209 31.33 -1.90 -15.94
C GLU A 209 30.77 -0.51 -16.30
N GLY A 210 30.02 0.12 -15.39
CA GLY A 210 29.41 1.43 -15.59
C GLY A 210 29.63 2.35 -14.40
N HIS A 211 28.72 3.30 -14.23
CA HIS A 211 28.77 4.22 -13.11
C HIS A 211 28.52 3.49 -11.79
N HIS A 212 29.48 3.51 -10.89
CA HIS A 212 29.32 2.93 -9.56
C HIS A 212 28.48 3.87 -8.67
N PHE A 213 27.19 3.59 -8.56
CA PHE A 213 26.26 4.29 -7.66
C PHE A 213 26.59 4.08 -6.17
N ILE A 214 27.57 3.21 -5.89
CA ILE A 214 28.10 2.96 -4.55
C ILE A 214 29.62 3.17 -4.61
N LYS A 215 30.09 4.30 -4.09
CA LYS A 215 31.53 4.60 -4.03
C LYS A 215 32.05 4.40 -2.61
N ARG A 216 33.03 3.49 -2.41
CA ARG A 216 33.70 3.20 -1.12
C ARG A 216 32.72 2.92 0.05
N GLY A 217 31.63 2.17 -0.22
CA GLY A 217 30.64 1.86 0.81
C GLY A 217 29.62 2.96 1.08
N ASN A 218 29.74 4.15 0.50
CA ASN A 218 28.74 5.21 0.59
C ASN A 218 27.91 5.26 -0.70
N PRO A 219 26.56 5.35 -0.59
CA PRO A 219 25.71 5.58 -1.76
C PRO A 219 26.08 6.92 -2.38
N VAL A 220 26.27 6.95 -3.68
CA VAL A 220 26.23 8.20 -4.44
C VAL A 220 24.74 8.46 -4.65
N PRO A 221 24.18 9.58 -4.14
CA PRO A 221 22.77 9.86 -4.34
C PRO A 221 22.51 10.08 -5.83
N ILE A 222 21.84 9.13 -6.49
CA ILE A 222 21.51 9.21 -7.92
C ILE A 222 20.76 10.50 -8.21
N GLY A 223 19.84 10.92 -7.33
CA GLY A 223 19.18 12.21 -7.42
C GLY A 223 20.12 13.42 -7.40
N ARG A 224 21.28 13.36 -6.71
CA ARG A 224 22.34 14.39 -6.83
C ARG A 224 23.09 14.32 -8.14
N MET A 225 23.24 13.13 -8.72
CA MET A 225 23.88 12.95 -10.02
C MET A 225 23.00 13.48 -11.16
N MET A 226 21.68 13.34 -11.05
CA MET A 226 20.73 13.75 -12.09
C MET A 226 20.22 15.18 -11.92
N TYR A 227 19.97 15.63 -10.69
CA TYR A 227 19.27 16.88 -10.40
C TYR A 227 20.07 17.85 -9.53
N GLY A 228 21.29 17.50 -9.13
CA GLY A 228 22.13 18.33 -8.27
C GLY A 228 23.05 19.27 -9.05
N ASN A 229 23.58 20.33 -8.37
CA ASN A 229 24.57 21.24 -8.91
C ASN A 229 26.00 20.60 -8.98
N GLY A 230 26.08 19.26 -9.03
CA GLY A 230 27.33 18.50 -9.18
C GLY A 230 27.67 18.20 -10.66
N PRO A 231 28.77 17.49 -10.93
CA PRO A 231 29.06 17.06 -12.28
C PRO A 231 27.91 16.21 -12.81
N HIS A 232 27.34 16.60 -13.93
CA HIS A 232 26.34 15.81 -14.65
C HIS A 232 27.00 14.53 -15.14
N TYR A 233 26.43 13.41 -14.76
CA TYR A 233 26.80 12.10 -15.31
C TYR A 233 25.79 11.76 -16.41
N ASP A 234 26.27 11.37 -17.56
CA ASP A 234 25.45 10.81 -18.63
C ASP A 234 25.01 9.39 -18.18
N ILE A 235 23.85 9.32 -17.52
CA ILE A 235 23.23 8.06 -17.11
C ILE A 235 22.68 7.40 -18.35
N THR A 236 23.13 6.18 -18.62
CA THR A 236 22.72 5.37 -19.76
C THR A 236 21.59 4.40 -19.37
N ASP A 237 20.85 3.87 -20.36
CA ASP A 237 19.87 2.82 -20.14
C ASP A 237 20.49 1.59 -19.44
N ARG A 238 21.77 1.29 -19.71
CA ARG A 238 22.49 0.20 -19.04
C ARG A 238 22.71 0.48 -17.55
N ASP A 239 22.90 1.74 -17.17
CA ASP A 239 23.04 2.14 -15.77
C ASP A 239 21.68 1.97 -15.05
N ILE A 240 20.59 2.38 -15.67
CA ILE A 240 19.23 2.19 -15.15
C ILE A 240 18.89 0.70 -15.02
N GLN A 241 19.18 -0.08 -16.07
CA GLN A 241 18.95 -1.52 -16.03
C GLN A 241 19.74 -2.19 -14.89
N HIS A 242 20.97 -1.74 -14.63
CA HIS A 242 21.74 -2.25 -13.50
C HIS A 242 21.14 -1.92 -12.13
N LEU A 243 20.50 -0.74 -11.99
CA LEU A 243 19.76 -0.40 -10.78
C LEU A 243 18.54 -1.30 -10.59
N VAL A 244 17.80 -1.55 -11.67
CA VAL A 244 16.66 -2.50 -11.67
C VAL A 244 17.13 -3.91 -11.32
N ASP A 245 18.26 -4.35 -11.89
CA ASP A 245 18.85 -5.66 -11.58
C ASP A 245 19.21 -5.81 -10.09
N LEU A 246 19.78 -4.75 -9.49
CA LEU A 246 20.09 -4.72 -8.04
C LEU A 246 18.81 -4.67 -7.18
N TYR A 247 17.82 -3.92 -7.61
CA TYR A 247 16.50 -3.84 -6.95
C TYR A 247 15.82 -5.21 -6.94
N ASP A 248 15.84 -5.93 -8.05
CA ASP A 248 15.31 -7.29 -8.15
C ASP A 248 16.09 -8.29 -7.28
N ASP A 249 17.41 -8.11 -7.15
CA ASP A 249 18.23 -8.91 -6.24
C ASP A 249 17.88 -8.65 -4.76
N GLU A 250 17.54 -7.40 -4.38
CA GLU A 250 17.01 -7.06 -3.04
C GLU A 250 15.65 -7.73 -2.79
N ILE A 251 14.74 -7.68 -3.76
CA ILE A 251 13.45 -8.39 -3.67
C ILE A 251 13.66 -9.89 -3.49
N ARG A 252 14.60 -10.44 -4.24
CA ARG A 252 14.95 -11.87 -4.13
C ARG A 252 15.55 -12.22 -2.77
N TYR A 253 16.32 -11.32 -2.19
CA TYR A 253 16.81 -11.46 -0.82
C TYR A 253 15.66 -11.41 0.19
N PHE A 254 14.75 -10.43 0.05
CA PHE A 254 13.58 -10.29 0.91
C PHE A 254 12.68 -11.54 0.87
N ASP A 255 12.45 -12.16 -0.27
CA ASP A 255 11.70 -13.43 -0.38
C ASP A 255 12.29 -14.52 0.55
N GLY A 256 13.63 -14.58 0.63
CA GLY A 256 14.32 -15.48 1.55
C GLY A 256 14.21 -15.05 3.02
N VAL A 257 14.09 -13.75 3.30
CA VAL A 257 13.85 -13.20 4.64
C VAL A 257 12.43 -13.57 5.09
N PHE A 258 11.45 -13.31 4.26
CA PHE A 258 10.04 -13.63 4.52
C PHE A 258 9.85 -15.14 4.75
N ARG A 259 10.48 -16.00 3.93
CA ARG A 259 10.46 -17.44 4.15
C ARG A 259 10.94 -17.84 5.56
N ARG A 260 11.99 -17.18 6.07
CA ARG A 260 12.51 -17.46 7.42
C ARG A 260 11.56 -16.96 8.50
N LEU A 261 10.89 -15.84 8.31
CA LEU A 261 9.85 -15.34 9.22
C LEU A 261 8.71 -16.36 9.34
N ILE A 262 8.13 -16.78 8.21
CA ILE A 262 7.04 -17.76 8.19
C ILE A 262 7.46 -19.07 8.85
N LYS A 263 8.66 -19.57 8.55
CA LYS A 263 9.16 -20.78 9.20
C LYS A 263 9.29 -20.62 10.73
N ASN A 264 9.69 -19.46 11.23
CA ASN A 264 9.78 -19.22 12.67
C ASN A 264 8.40 -19.20 13.34
N LEU A 265 7.36 -18.66 12.67
CA LEU A 265 5.98 -18.74 13.15
C LEU A 265 5.48 -20.19 13.15
N GLU A 266 5.78 -20.97 12.10
CA GLU A 266 5.48 -22.42 12.05
C GLU A 266 6.15 -23.19 13.20
N ASP A 267 7.45 -22.99 13.39
CA ASP A 267 8.24 -23.69 14.42
C ASP A 267 7.75 -23.40 15.86
N ARG A 268 7.00 -22.30 16.05
CA ARG A 268 6.36 -21.89 17.31
C ARG A 268 4.87 -22.26 17.39
N ASN A 269 4.32 -22.91 16.36
CA ASN A 269 2.89 -23.19 16.20
C ASN A 269 2.00 -21.95 16.22
N LEU A 270 2.53 -20.78 15.81
CA LEU A 270 1.82 -19.50 15.73
C LEU A 270 1.18 -19.25 14.36
N LEU A 271 1.63 -19.92 13.30
CA LEU A 271 1.18 -19.62 11.93
C LEU A 271 -0.30 -19.97 11.71
N GLU A 272 -0.78 -21.03 12.34
CA GLU A 272 -2.15 -21.55 12.11
C GLU A 272 -3.24 -20.76 12.86
N ASN A 273 -2.84 -19.79 13.68
CA ASN A 273 -3.75 -18.85 14.34
C ASN A 273 -3.37 -17.37 14.05
N THR A 274 -2.61 -17.12 13.00
CA THR A 274 -2.12 -15.78 12.65
C THR A 274 -2.63 -15.32 11.27
N VAL A 275 -3.24 -14.15 11.23
CA VAL A 275 -3.49 -13.42 9.99
C VAL A 275 -2.17 -12.81 9.53
N ILE A 276 -1.74 -13.14 8.32
CA ILE A 276 -0.52 -12.55 7.71
C ILE A 276 -0.91 -11.64 6.56
N ILE A 277 -0.47 -10.40 6.62
CA ILE A 277 -0.66 -9.40 5.57
C ILE A 277 0.71 -8.99 5.04
N ILE A 278 0.89 -9.01 3.73
CA ILE A 278 2.08 -8.49 3.03
C ILE A 278 1.64 -7.30 2.21
N SER A 279 2.28 -6.15 2.43
CA SER A 279 2.08 -4.96 1.61
C SER A 279 3.36 -4.13 1.51
N SER A 280 3.32 -3.08 0.70
CA SER A 280 4.34 -2.04 0.62
C SER A 280 3.73 -0.68 0.95
N ASP A 281 4.54 0.22 1.44
CA ASP A 281 4.12 1.61 1.66
C ASP A 281 4.02 2.39 0.34
N HIS A 282 4.91 2.15 -0.62
CA HIS A 282 4.88 2.68 -1.99
C HIS A 282 5.86 1.89 -2.88
N GLY A 283 5.96 2.29 -4.16
CA GLY A 283 6.92 1.76 -5.12
C GLY A 283 8.14 2.65 -5.32
N GLU A 284 8.82 2.47 -6.45
CA GLU A 284 10.08 3.14 -6.82
C GLU A 284 10.12 3.38 -8.33
N GLU A 285 10.61 4.53 -8.79
CA GLU A 285 10.80 4.84 -10.20
C GLU A 285 12.24 4.65 -10.66
N PHE A 286 12.38 4.19 -11.91
CA PHE A 286 13.63 3.99 -12.63
C PHE A 286 13.63 4.73 -13.96
N LEU A 287 13.20 5.99 -13.97
CA LEU A 287 13.05 6.91 -15.11
C LEU A 287 11.80 6.68 -15.98
N GLU A 288 10.85 5.87 -15.59
CA GLU A 288 9.63 5.66 -16.37
C GLU A 288 8.93 7.01 -16.66
N HIS A 289 8.92 7.93 -15.69
CA HIS A 289 8.36 9.28 -15.84
C HIS A 289 9.44 10.37 -15.70
N GLY A 290 10.68 10.08 -16.16
CA GLY A 290 11.80 10.99 -16.09
C GLY A 290 12.35 11.23 -14.69
N GLN A 291 11.96 10.41 -13.71
CA GLN A 291 12.36 10.53 -12.32
C GLN A 291 12.98 9.22 -11.80
N ILE A 292 13.82 9.34 -10.79
CA ILE A 292 14.33 8.19 -10.03
C ILE A 292 13.87 8.33 -8.59
N LYS A 293 13.53 7.22 -7.93
CA LYS A 293 13.00 7.11 -6.59
C LYS A 293 11.50 7.43 -6.52
N HIS A 294 11.06 7.96 -5.40
CA HIS A 294 9.66 8.12 -5.00
C HIS A 294 9.38 9.53 -4.46
N CYS A 295 8.19 9.77 -3.94
CA CYS A 295 7.72 11.04 -3.34
C CYS A 295 7.43 12.18 -4.33
N ARG A 296 7.23 11.91 -5.63
CA ARG A 296 7.09 13.00 -6.61
C ARG A 296 5.85 12.95 -7.47
N GLY A 297 5.15 11.84 -7.51
CA GLY A 297 3.94 11.65 -8.30
C GLY A 297 3.10 10.52 -7.75
N VAL A 298 2.08 10.12 -8.48
CA VAL A 298 1.12 9.07 -8.08
C VAL A 298 0.93 8.01 -9.18
N TRP A 299 1.93 7.85 -10.05
CA TRP A 299 1.92 6.84 -11.11
C TRP A 299 1.85 5.40 -10.55
N ASP A 300 1.47 4.46 -11.38
CA ASP A 300 1.38 3.04 -11.06
C ASP A 300 2.66 2.50 -10.43
N THR A 301 3.81 2.88 -10.97
CA THR A 301 5.15 2.49 -10.50
C THR A 301 5.43 2.83 -9.03
N VAL A 302 4.78 3.86 -8.48
CA VAL A 302 4.97 4.31 -7.10
C VAL A 302 3.76 4.14 -6.20
N THR A 303 2.56 3.89 -6.73
CA THR A 303 1.36 3.71 -5.92
C THR A 303 0.80 2.30 -5.97
N ARG A 304 1.03 1.53 -7.04
CA ARG A 304 0.61 0.14 -7.07
C ARG A 304 1.54 -0.74 -6.25
N VAL A 305 1.00 -1.26 -5.16
CA VAL A 305 1.73 -2.05 -4.17
C VAL A 305 1.20 -3.48 -4.11
N PRO A 306 1.99 -4.46 -3.66
CA PRO A 306 1.45 -5.78 -3.37
C PRO A 306 0.48 -5.69 -2.19
N LEU A 307 -0.59 -6.48 -2.23
CA LEU A 307 -1.47 -6.73 -1.10
C LEU A 307 -1.89 -8.20 -1.10
N ILE A 308 -1.41 -8.92 -0.10
CA ILE A 308 -1.67 -10.36 0.05
C ILE A 308 -2.14 -10.61 1.47
N PHE A 309 -3.32 -11.21 1.62
CA PHE A 309 -3.84 -11.69 2.89
C PHE A 309 -3.77 -13.21 2.97
N ARG A 310 -3.37 -13.73 4.12
CA ARG A 310 -3.58 -15.12 4.49
C ARG A 310 -4.28 -15.18 5.84
N PHE A 311 -5.46 -15.75 5.86
CA PHE A 311 -6.24 -15.97 7.07
C PHE A 311 -6.06 -17.38 7.57
N PRO A 312 -6.00 -17.61 8.90
CA PRO A 312 -5.84 -18.92 9.48
C PRO A 312 -7.06 -19.81 9.21
N GLY A 313 -6.80 -21.07 8.81
CA GLY A 313 -7.86 -22.05 8.54
C GLY A 313 -8.72 -21.78 7.30
N VAL A 314 -8.39 -20.75 6.51
CA VAL A 314 -9.13 -20.39 5.27
C VAL A 314 -8.35 -20.87 4.05
N GLU A 315 -9.01 -21.63 3.16
CA GLU A 315 -8.47 -21.93 1.84
C GLU A 315 -8.56 -20.67 0.97
N GLY A 316 -7.40 -20.12 0.60
CA GLY A 316 -7.27 -18.98 -0.32
C GLY A 316 -7.07 -19.44 -1.77
N GLY A 317 -6.10 -18.84 -2.45
CA GLY A 317 -5.75 -19.13 -3.85
C GLY A 317 -6.56 -18.28 -4.83
N GLN A 318 -7.20 -17.21 -4.33
CA GLN A 318 -7.96 -16.28 -5.15
C GLN A 318 -7.11 -15.06 -5.53
N ARG A 319 -7.32 -14.60 -6.78
CA ARG A 319 -6.79 -13.34 -7.29
C ARG A 319 -7.96 -12.40 -7.56
N ILE A 320 -7.89 -11.20 -6.99
CA ILE A 320 -8.97 -10.23 -6.96
C ILE A 320 -8.56 -9.02 -7.80
N ASN A 321 -9.34 -8.72 -8.84
CA ASN A 321 -9.06 -7.61 -9.76
C ASN A 321 -9.73 -6.27 -9.36
N THR A 322 -10.37 -6.22 -8.22
CA THR A 322 -10.98 -4.99 -7.71
C THR A 322 -9.90 -4.00 -7.27
N ALA A 323 -10.10 -2.72 -7.58
CA ALA A 323 -9.28 -1.64 -7.05
C ALA A 323 -9.49 -1.51 -5.53
N VAL A 324 -8.41 -1.65 -4.77
CA VAL A 324 -8.42 -1.57 -3.29
C VAL A 324 -7.27 -0.67 -2.81
N GLN A 325 -7.26 -0.36 -1.55
CA GLN A 325 -6.30 0.58 -0.96
C GLN A 325 -5.65 0.03 0.31
N ASN A 326 -4.43 0.48 0.62
CA ASN A 326 -3.74 0.08 1.85
C ASN A 326 -4.53 0.47 3.12
N LEU A 327 -5.26 1.57 3.09
CA LEU A 327 -6.13 1.97 4.22
C LEU A 327 -7.33 1.04 4.44
N ASP A 328 -7.59 0.09 3.55
CA ASP A 328 -8.59 -0.97 3.73
C ASP A 328 -8.09 -2.11 4.64
N ILE A 329 -6.78 -2.17 4.89
CA ILE A 329 -6.17 -3.21 5.73
C ILE A 329 -6.74 -3.17 7.15
N VAL A 330 -6.80 -1.99 7.77
CA VAL A 330 -7.29 -1.86 9.15
C VAL A 330 -8.75 -2.26 9.29
N PRO A 331 -9.71 -1.71 8.52
CA PRO A 331 -11.10 -2.14 8.63
C PRO A 331 -11.29 -3.63 8.31
N THR A 332 -10.47 -4.22 7.42
CA THR A 332 -10.50 -5.66 7.14
C THR A 332 -10.06 -6.49 8.36
N ILE A 333 -9.02 -6.06 9.05
CA ILE A 333 -8.55 -6.72 10.29
C ILE A 333 -9.63 -6.63 11.37
N LEU A 334 -10.19 -5.43 11.59
CA LEU A 334 -11.21 -5.21 12.62
C LEU A 334 -12.47 -6.05 12.36
N ASP A 335 -12.94 -6.08 11.11
CA ASP A 335 -14.07 -6.89 10.68
C ASP A 335 -13.78 -8.39 10.87
N TYR A 336 -12.59 -8.87 10.47
CA TYR A 336 -12.20 -10.26 10.71
C TYR A 336 -12.16 -10.59 12.20
N LEU A 337 -11.76 -9.67 13.07
CA LEU A 337 -11.69 -9.86 14.52
C LEU A 337 -13.03 -9.60 15.23
N GLU A 338 -14.10 -9.22 14.51
CA GLU A 338 -15.40 -8.80 15.07
C GLU A 338 -15.25 -7.61 16.04
N ILE A 339 -14.32 -6.70 15.76
CA ILE A 339 -14.15 -5.45 16.49
C ILE A 339 -14.90 -4.35 15.76
N GLU A 340 -15.94 -3.81 16.43
CA GLU A 340 -16.78 -2.76 15.85
C GLU A 340 -15.98 -1.45 15.72
N PRO A 341 -15.97 -0.83 14.52
CA PRO A 341 -15.23 0.41 14.28
C PRO A 341 -15.97 1.66 14.77
N GLU A 342 -16.91 1.51 15.73
CA GLU A 342 -17.77 2.61 16.18
C GLU A 342 -16.96 3.77 16.74
N GLY A 343 -17.18 4.98 16.20
CA GLY A 343 -16.46 6.19 16.59
C GLY A 343 -15.05 6.35 16.01
N LEU A 344 -14.53 5.38 15.25
CA LEU A 344 -13.16 5.45 14.69
C LEU A 344 -13.06 6.31 13.42
N ASN A 345 -14.20 6.59 12.74
CA ASN A 345 -14.26 7.36 11.48
C ASN A 345 -13.25 6.88 10.42
N LEU A 346 -13.13 5.56 10.23
CA LEU A 346 -12.23 4.98 9.23
C LEU A 346 -12.67 5.38 7.81
N GLU A 347 -11.72 5.70 6.94
CA GLU A 347 -11.98 6.04 5.52
C GLU A 347 -11.72 4.85 4.58
N GLY A 348 -11.12 3.77 5.11
CA GLY A 348 -11.04 2.47 4.45
C GLY A 348 -12.32 1.66 4.60
N THR A 349 -12.42 0.60 3.82
CA THR A 349 -13.53 -0.37 3.85
C THR A 349 -13.01 -1.78 4.05
N SER A 350 -13.79 -2.64 4.74
CA SER A 350 -13.43 -4.06 4.86
C SER A 350 -13.42 -4.74 3.49
N LEU A 351 -12.41 -5.55 3.25
CA LEU A 351 -12.28 -6.37 2.04
C LEU A 351 -12.91 -7.76 2.21
N LEU A 352 -13.37 -8.15 3.42
CA LEU A 352 -13.97 -9.46 3.65
C LEU A 352 -15.20 -9.70 2.77
N PRO A 353 -16.15 -8.75 2.57
CA PRO A 353 -17.29 -8.96 1.67
C PRO A 353 -16.85 -9.33 0.24
N ILE A 354 -15.82 -8.69 -0.29
CA ILE A 354 -15.27 -9.01 -1.63
C ILE A 354 -14.73 -10.44 -1.66
N LEU A 355 -14.06 -10.88 -0.60
CA LEU A 355 -13.52 -12.24 -0.47
C LEU A 355 -14.64 -13.28 -0.31
N GLU A 356 -15.82 -12.90 0.12
CA GLU A 356 -17.05 -13.72 0.18
C GLU A 356 -17.83 -13.73 -1.13
N GLY A 357 -17.40 -12.92 -2.11
CA GLY A 357 -18.01 -12.84 -3.44
C GLY A 357 -19.07 -11.76 -3.58
N ASP A 358 -19.14 -10.83 -2.65
CA ASP A 358 -19.98 -9.65 -2.76
C ASP A 358 -19.36 -8.60 -3.68
N GLU A 359 -20.19 -7.71 -4.22
CA GLU A 359 -19.72 -6.56 -4.98
C GLU A 359 -18.89 -5.61 -4.09
N PRO A 360 -17.86 -4.97 -4.62
CA PRO A 360 -17.06 -4.02 -3.86
C PRO A 360 -17.90 -2.82 -3.43
N SER A 361 -17.68 -2.36 -2.21
CA SER A 361 -18.32 -1.16 -1.68
C SER A 361 -17.83 0.14 -2.31
N ARG A 362 -16.69 0.07 -3.02
CA ARG A 362 -16.05 1.19 -3.71
C ARG A 362 -15.53 0.72 -5.06
N GLU A 363 -15.72 1.55 -6.08
CA GLU A 363 -15.26 1.30 -7.45
C GLU A 363 -13.84 1.83 -7.71
N PHE A 364 -13.40 2.86 -6.95
CA PHE A 364 -12.17 3.59 -7.21
C PHE A 364 -11.20 3.53 -6.04
N ALA A 365 -9.92 3.51 -6.35
CA ALA A 365 -8.84 3.79 -5.43
C ALA A 365 -8.27 5.19 -5.70
N PHE A 366 -7.75 5.84 -4.66
CA PHE A 366 -7.25 7.20 -4.73
C PHE A 366 -5.85 7.31 -4.14
N ALA A 367 -5.05 8.23 -4.70
CA ALA A 367 -3.76 8.60 -4.13
C ALA A 367 -3.56 10.11 -4.17
N ASP A 368 -2.82 10.62 -3.16
CA ASP A 368 -2.49 12.04 -3.02
C ASP A 368 -1.01 12.18 -2.61
N GLN A 369 -0.24 12.83 -3.46
CA GLN A 369 1.15 13.12 -3.18
C GLN A 369 1.53 14.50 -3.68
N ARG A 370 1.78 15.46 -2.77
CA ARG A 370 2.10 16.86 -3.11
C ARG A 370 1.00 17.48 -3.98
N ALA A 371 1.36 17.91 -5.21
CA ALA A 371 0.42 18.45 -6.18
C ALA A 371 -0.35 17.38 -6.96
N TYR A 372 0.04 16.11 -6.91
CA TYR A 372 -0.56 15.05 -7.70
C TYR A 372 -1.68 14.35 -6.96
N ARG A 373 -2.80 14.10 -7.67
CA ARG A 373 -3.95 13.30 -7.20
C ARG A 373 -4.33 12.33 -8.29
N SER A 374 -4.76 11.13 -7.90
CA SER A 374 -5.25 10.16 -8.87
C SER A 374 -6.54 9.48 -8.41
N ALA A 375 -7.34 9.09 -9.41
CA ALA A 375 -8.42 8.11 -9.29
C ALA A 375 -8.13 6.93 -10.22
N ASP A 376 -8.35 5.72 -9.75
CA ASP A 376 -8.02 4.46 -10.42
C ASP A 376 -9.12 3.44 -10.18
N ASP A 377 -9.56 2.73 -11.24
CA ASP A 377 -10.59 1.67 -11.17
C ASP A 377 -10.01 0.26 -11.39
N GLY A 378 -8.67 0.13 -11.41
CA GLY A 378 -7.95 -1.10 -11.71
C GLY A 378 -7.63 -1.27 -13.20
N ARG A 379 -8.20 -0.44 -14.07
CA ARG A 379 -7.88 -0.40 -15.50
C ARG A 379 -7.47 0.98 -15.96
N PHE A 380 -8.27 1.98 -15.67
CA PHE A 380 -7.99 3.36 -16.05
C PHE A 380 -7.54 4.17 -14.85
N GLN A 381 -6.46 4.90 -15.01
CA GLN A 381 -5.97 5.86 -14.02
C GLN A 381 -6.02 7.27 -14.60
N LEU A 382 -6.70 8.16 -13.90
CA LEU A 382 -6.67 9.59 -14.16
C LEU A 382 -5.77 10.25 -13.12
N ILE A 383 -4.80 11.03 -13.59
CA ILE A 383 -3.89 11.80 -12.74
C ILE A 383 -4.10 13.28 -12.99
N LEU A 384 -4.23 14.03 -11.91
CA LEU A 384 -4.33 15.48 -11.90
C LEU A 384 -3.09 16.06 -11.22
N ASN A 385 -2.38 16.94 -11.93
CA ASN A 385 -1.29 17.73 -11.38
C ASN A 385 -1.81 19.13 -11.01
N GLY A 386 -1.84 19.46 -9.73
CA GLY A 386 -2.33 20.73 -9.22
C GLY A 386 -1.40 21.91 -9.48
N ASP A 387 -0.10 21.68 -9.75
CA ASP A 387 0.85 22.76 -9.99
C ASP A 387 0.59 23.48 -11.33
N ASP A 388 0.13 22.74 -12.34
CA ASP A 388 -0.11 23.25 -13.70
C ASP A 388 -1.52 22.97 -14.24
N GLY A 389 -2.34 22.21 -13.48
CA GLY A 389 -3.70 21.83 -13.86
C GLY A 389 -3.75 20.80 -14.99
N ILE A 390 -2.66 20.12 -15.30
CA ILE A 390 -2.62 19.09 -16.33
C ILE A 390 -3.30 17.83 -15.79
N VAL A 391 -4.19 17.30 -16.63
CA VAL A 391 -4.87 16.02 -16.40
C VAL A 391 -4.38 15.02 -17.43
N THR A 392 -3.97 13.84 -17.00
CA THR A 392 -3.61 12.72 -17.86
C THR A 392 -4.49 11.51 -17.60
N LEU A 393 -4.67 10.64 -18.59
CA LEU A 393 -5.45 9.41 -18.51
C LEU A 393 -4.65 8.25 -19.11
N PHE A 394 -4.57 7.13 -18.39
CA PHE A 394 -3.86 5.96 -18.85
C PHE A 394 -4.74 4.71 -18.78
N ASP A 395 -4.58 3.77 -19.73
CA ASP A 395 -5.14 2.41 -19.67
C ASP A 395 -4.03 1.45 -19.18
N LEU A 396 -4.02 1.14 -17.92
CA LEU A 396 -2.97 0.36 -17.25
C LEU A 396 -2.86 -1.10 -17.74
N ILE A 397 -3.89 -1.62 -18.45
CA ILE A 397 -3.83 -2.96 -19.04
C ILE A 397 -2.99 -2.94 -20.30
N SER A 398 -3.19 -1.95 -21.18
CA SER A 398 -2.45 -1.83 -22.45
C SER A 398 -1.15 -1.02 -22.33
N ASP A 399 -1.03 -0.20 -21.30
CA ASP A 399 0.10 0.70 -21.03
C ASP A 399 0.41 0.73 -19.52
N PRO A 400 0.94 -0.37 -18.95
CA PRO A 400 1.18 -0.48 -17.51
C PRO A 400 2.30 0.44 -16.98
N LEU A 401 3.06 1.09 -17.86
CA LEU A 401 4.09 2.07 -17.49
C LEU A 401 3.65 3.52 -17.78
N GLU A 402 2.39 3.75 -18.15
CA GLU A 402 1.79 5.08 -18.31
C GLU A 402 2.58 6.00 -19.27
N GLN A 403 3.03 5.45 -20.40
CA GLN A 403 3.83 6.17 -21.40
C GLN A 403 2.97 6.87 -22.45
N HIS A 404 1.67 6.55 -22.56
CA HIS A 404 0.77 7.05 -23.60
C HIS A 404 -0.46 7.70 -22.99
N ASP A 405 -0.42 9.04 -22.87
CA ASP A 405 -1.55 9.82 -22.36
C ASP A 405 -2.74 9.74 -23.34
N LEU A 406 -3.86 9.19 -22.85
CA LEU A 406 -5.13 9.06 -23.57
C LEU A 406 -6.08 10.25 -23.34
N PHE A 407 -5.65 11.26 -22.56
CA PHE A 407 -6.53 12.36 -22.18
C PHE A 407 -7.09 13.10 -23.40
N ARG A 408 -8.42 13.09 -23.49
CA ARG A 408 -9.24 13.94 -24.37
C ARG A 408 -10.51 14.27 -23.62
N LYS A 409 -10.94 15.52 -23.68
CA LYS A 409 -12.13 15.97 -22.93
C LYS A 409 -13.40 15.17 -23.22
N ASP A 410 -13.51 14.55 -24.39
CA ASP A 410 -14.63 13.72 -24.84
C ASP A 410 -14.44 12.21 -24.53
N HIS A 411 -13.32 11.83 -23.94
CA HIS A 411 -13.09 10.44 -23.54
C HIS A 411 -14.02 10.07 -22.35
N PRO A 412 -14.82 9.00 -22.46
CA PRO A 412 -15.83 8.67 -21.44
C PRO A 412 -15.26 8.47 -20.04
N GLU A 413 -14.06 7.89 -19.93
CA GLU A 413 -13.42 7.62 -18.65
C GLU A 413 -12.93 8.91 -17.97
N VAL A 414 -12.62 9.97 -18.72
CA VAL A 414 -12.21 11.26 -18.14
C VAL A 414 -13.33 11.82 -17.27
N ALA A 415 -14.57 11.83 -17.77
CA ALA A 415 -15.70 12.32 -16.99
C ALA A 415 -15.93 11.47 -15.73
N ARG A 416 -15.98 10.13 -15.87
CA ARG A 416 -16.24 9.20 -14.77
C ARG A 416 -15.19 9.31 -13.66
N LEU A 417 -13.92 9.26 -14.01
CA LEU A 417 -12.81 9.33 -13.04
C LEU A 417 -12.64 10.73 -12.44
N SER A 418 -12.90 11.80 -13.23
CA SER A 418 -12.87 13.16 -12.71
C SER A 418 -14.00 13.41 -11.70
N ASP A 419 -15.21 12.92 -11.97
CA ASP A 419 -16.33 13.03 -11.03
C ASP A 419 -16.03 12.27 -9.72
N ALA A 420 -15.45 11.07 -9.82
CA ALA A 420 -15.03 10.30 -8.66
C ALA A 420 -13.93 11.01 -7.85
N LEU A 421 -12.92 11.56 -8.53
CA LEU A 421 -11.84 12.31 -7.88
C LEU A 421 -12.36 13.58 -7.20
N ASN A 422 -13.23 14.34 -7.87
CA ASN A 422 -13.83 15.55 -7.28
C ASN A 422 -14.70 15.23 -6.06
N GLN A 423 -15.47 14.12 -6.11
CA GLN A 423 -16.26 13.69 -4.98
C GLN A 423 -15.34 13.32 -3.80
N TRP A 424 -14.30 12.53 -4.04
CA TRP A 424 -13.33 12.16 -3.01
C TRP A 424 -12.62 13.38 -2.40
N LEU A 425 -12.19 14.36 -3.23
CA LEU A 425 -11.60 15.61 -2.76
C LEU A 425 -12.56 16.44 -1.91
N THR A 426 -13.86 16.40 -2.24
CA THR A 426 -14.91 17.06 -1.46
C THR A 426 -15.10 16.39 -0.12
N ASP A 427 -15.26 15.06 -0.11
CA ASP A 427 -15.52 14.26 1.09
C ASP A 427 -14.37 14.32 2.09
N THR A 428 -13.13 14.39 1.57
CA THR A 428 -11.92 14.53 2.39
C THR A 428 -11.58 15.99 2.72
N GLY A 429 -12.40 16.95 2.26
CA GLY A 429 -12.20 18.39 2.47
C GLY A 429 -10.96 18.96 1.77
N GLN A 430 -10.52 18.31 0.68
CA GLN A 430 -9.33 18.70 -0.08
C GLN A 430 -9.65 19.59 -1.29
N LEU A 431 -10.91 19.62 -1.74
CA LEU A 431 -11.31 20.36 -2.96
C LEU A 431 -10.96 21.85 -2.84
N MET A 432 -11.25 22.46 -1.68
CA MET A 432 -10.93 23.88 -1.46
C MET A 432 -9.43 24.17 -1.58
N ARG A 433 -8.60 23.30 -1.02
CA ARG A 433 -7.14 23.40 -1.10
C ARG A 433 -6.64 23.27 -2.53
N PHE A 434 -7.19 22.33 -3.27
CA PHE A 434 -6.84 22.10 -4.67
C PHE A 434 -7.20 23.31 -5.54
N ASP A 435 -8.39 23.87 -5.39
CA ASP A 435 -8.82 25.08 -6.10
C ASP A 435 -7.93 26.29 -5.76
N GLU A 436 -7.48 26.43 -4.51
CA GLU A 436 -6.54 27.46 -4.07
C GLU A 436 -5.14 27.24 -4.68
N GLU A 437 -4.62 26.02 -4.68
CA GLU A 437 -3.33 25.66 -5.30
C GLU A 437 -3.35 25.91 -6.80
N LEU A 438 -4.42 25.50 -7.49
CA LEU A 438 -4.60 25.72 -8.93
C LEU A 438 -4.73 27.21 -9.27
N ALA A 439 -5.47 27.98 -8.45
CA ALA A 439 -5.60 29.41 -8.63
C ALA A 439 -4.25 30.12 -8.44
N ALA A 440 -3.45 29.71 -7.44
CA ALA A 440 -2.11 30.25 -7.20
C ALA A 440 -1.13 29.91 -8.33
N ALA A 441 -1.18 28.67 -8.86
CA ALA A 441 -0.36 28.23 -9.99
C ALA A 441 -0.68 29.04 -11.26
N ARG A 442 -1.97 29.26 -11.58
CA ARG A 442 -2.41 30.07 -12.71
C ARG A 442 -1.99 31.53 -12.58
N ALA A 443 -2.13 32.11 -11.37
CA ALA A 443 -1.68 33.48 -11.11
C ALA A 443 -0.17 33.63 -11.34
N LYS A 444 0.62 32.65 -10.89
CA LYS A 444 2.07 32.65 -11.11
C LYS A 444 2.45 32.46 -12.58
N GLU A 445 1.74 31.63 -13.33
CA GLU A 445 1.92 31.47 -14.78
C GLU A 445 1.64 32.78 -15.52
N GLU A 446 0.54 33.48 -15.20
CA GLU A 446 0.21 34.77 -15.74
C GLU A 446 1.29 35.82 -15.43
N GLU A 447 1.83 35.84 -14.21
CA GLU A 447 2.94 36.71 -13.82
C GLU A 447 4.20 36.41 -14.64
N LEU A 448 4.57 35.15 -14.82
CA LEU A 448 5.74 34.75 -15.62
C LEU A 448 5.57 35.08 -17.10
N ARG A 449 4.36 34.95 -17.66
CA ARG A 449 4.04 35.41 -19.02
C ARG A 449 4.16 36.93 -19.13
N ALA A 450 3.64 37.68 -18.16
CA ALA A 450 3.74 39.13 -18.12
C ALA A 450 5.18 39.65 -18.04
N LEU A 451 6.06 38.86 -17.38
CA LEU A 451 7.50 39.13 -17.28
C LEU A 451 8.32 38.62 -18.48
N GLY A 452 7.68 37.92 -19.45
CA GLY A 452 8.34 37.38 -20.65
C GLY A 452 9.17 36.13 -20.43
N TYR A 453 8.96 35.41 -19.32
CA TYR A 453 9.63 34.12 -19.02
C TYR A 453 8.90 32.92 -19.64
N LEU A 454 7.65 33.08 -20.05
CA LEU A 454 6.84 32.08 -20.76
C LEU A 454 6.21 32.70 -21.99
N GLU A 455 6.15 31.97 -23.13
CA GLU A 455 5.53 32.39 -24.38
C GLU A 455 3.99 32.28 -24.35
#